data_700d3c46c528ee57baf28f18b7a6070e
#
_entry.id   700d3c46c528ee57baf28f18b7a6070e
#
_cell.length_a   1.000
_cell.length_b   1.000
_cell.length_c   1.000
_cell.angle_alpha   90.00
_cell.angle_beta   90.00
_cell.angle_gamma   90.00
#
_symmetry.space_group_name_H-M   'P 1'
#
loop_
_entity.id
_entity.type
_entity.pdbx_description
1 polymer ?
#
loop_
_entity_poly.entity_id
_entity_poly.type
_entity_poly.pdbx_seq_one_letter_code
_entity_poly.pdbx_strand_id
1 'polypeptide(L)'
;DLMAEGKIECSKRGKYSKSEVKKMIGTFTAHPKGFGFVSVDGEAEDIFIPEAQTNGAMHMDTVEITVSPVTNGRRREGTVAKILERGMKQVVCTYEQSKTFGFAVPDNPKFGSDIFIPQERSKGAVSGHKVVVEVTSYGKKDKKPEGKVIEILGHINDPGVDILSLVRAYGLPVEFDEKVLKQVENVAKPVSDADMAGRMDLRDWQMVTIDGEDAKDLDDAVSVTMDGDNYILGVHIADVSNYVQEHSALDVEALKRGTSVYLVDRVIPMLPHALSNGICSLNQGEKRLALSCIMTINPKGEVIDHTIAETVICVDRRMSYTQVKNILEAYHGLTEKSVENASEASAENAEKEKLCVQQEALLKEYEALVPMFVRMEMLAGILRKKRMKRGSIDFDFPETKV
;
A
#
# COMPACT_ATOMS: atom_id res chain seq x y z
N ASP A 1 -12.46 51.18 -5.98
CA ASP A 1 -13.86 50.87 -6.15
C ASP A 1 -14.21 49.67 -5.26
N LEU A 2 -15.10 49.89 -4.26
CA LEU A 2 -15.43 48.91 -3.23
C LEU A 2 -16.04 47.60 -3.78
N MET A 3 -16.61 47.63 -4.96
CA MET A 3 -17.08 46.41 -5.66
C MET A 3 -15.90 45.61 -6.23
N ALA A 4 -14.89 46.31 -6.81
CA ALA A 4 -13.70 45.64 -7.30
C ALA A 4 -12.81 45.09 -6.19
N GLU A 5 -12.91 45.67 -5.00
CA GLU A 5 -12.25 45.19 -3.78
C GLU A 5 -13.05 44.10 -3.03
N GLY A 6 -14.23 43.67 -3.57
CA GLY A 6 -15.07 42.64 -2.96
C GLY A 6 -15.69 43.03 -1.61
N LYS A 7 -15.68 44.30 -1.25
CA LYS A 7 -16.24 44.79 0.04
C LYS A 7 -17.75 44.97 0.03
N ILE A 8 -18.35 45.18 -1.16
CA ILE A 8 -19.78 45.29 -1.36
C ILE A 8 -20.25 44.49 -2.57
N GLU A 9 -21.46 43.96 -2.52
CA GLU A 9 -22.15 43.31 -3.62
C GLU A 9 -23.32 44.13 -4.09
N CYS A 10 -23.58 44.09 -5.42
CA CYS A 10 -24.79 44.71 -6.00
C CYS A 10 -25.74 43.61 -6.42
N SER A 11 -26.93 43.61 -5.83
CA SER A 11 -28.02 42.67 -6.22
C SER A 11 -28.52 42.96 -7.63
N LYS A 12 -29.16 41.97 -8.28
CA LYS A 12 -29.84 42.14 -9.59
C LYS A 12 -30.83 43.31 -9.63
N ARG A 13 -31.25 43.82 -8.47
CA ARG A 13 -32.16 44.96 -8.30
C ARG A 13 -31.42 46.28 -7.99
N GLY A 14 -30.12 46.34 -8.17
CA GLY A 14 -29.30 47.52 -7.95
C GLY A 14 -29.10 47.90 -6.47
N LYS A 15 -29.45 47.04 -5.51
CA LYS A 15 -29.16 47.31 -4.09
C LYS A 15 -27.78 46.84 -3.71
N TYR A 16 -27.03 47.69 -3.04
CA TYR A 16 -25.69 47.37 -2.49
C TYR A 16 -25.84 46.81 -1.08
N SER A 17 -25.15 45.72 -0.82
CA SER A 17 -24.99 45.13 0.51
C SER A 17 -23.51 44.89 0.80
N LYS A 18 -23.15 44.82 2.07
CA LYS A 18 -21.81 44.40 2.47
C LYS A 18 -21.61 42.96 2.02
N SER A 19 -20.54 42.68 1.29
CA SER A 19 -20.21 41.32 0.89
C SER A 19 -19.94 40.50 2.14
N GLU A 20 -20.68 39.39 2.33
CA GLU A 20 -20.37 38.41 3.34
C GLU A 20 -19.18 37.57 2.87
N VAL A 21 -18.00 37.97 3.33
CA VAL A 21 -16.76 37.21 3.08
C VAL A 21 -16.90 35.88 3.81
N LYS A 22 -17.10 34.80 3.04
CA LYS A 22 -17.19 33.46 3.60
C LYS A 22 -15.82 33.03 4.13
N LYS A 23 -15.74 32.74 5.42
CA LYS A 23 -14.55 32.15 6.04
C LYS A 23 -14.64 30.64 5.96
N MET A 24 -13.55 30.00 5.58
CA MET A 24 -13.45 28.56 5.45
C MET A 24 -12.11 28.09 6.03
N ILE A 25 -12.07 26.84 6.52
CA ILE A 25 -10.86 26.20 7.03
C ILE A 25 -10.55 25.02 6.10
N GLY A 26 -9.29 24.89 5.74
CA GLY A 26 -8.85 23.78 4.89
C GLY A 26 -7.33 23.62 4.89
N THR A 27 -6.86 22.64 4.13
CA THR A 27 -5.44 22.31 4.00
C THR A 27 -4.84 23.00 2.78
N PHE A 28 -3.77 23.76 2.99
CA PHE A 28 -3.06 24.48 1.95
C PHE A 28 -2.05 23.59 1.23
N THR A 29 -2.21 23.44 -0.07
CA THR A 29 -1.26 22.76 -0.95
C THR A 29 -0.47 23.80 -1.74
N ALA A 30 0.82 23.96 -1.41
CA ALA A 30 1.70 24.87 -2.14
C ALA A 30 2.06 24.34 -3.53
N HIS A 31 2.29 25.27 -4.45
CA HIS A 31 2.84 25.01 -5.77
C HIS A 31 4.24 25.64 -5.88
N PRO A 32 5.24 25.01 -6.57
CA PRO A 32 6.60 25.54 -6.67
C PRO A 32 6.71 26.94 -7.28
N LYS A 33 5.67 27.40 -7.99
CA LYS A 33 5.59 28.77 -8.56
C LYS A 33 5.06 29.82 -7.57
N GLY A 34 4.92 29.50 -6.27
CA GLY A 34 4.54 30.44 -5.21
C GLY A 34 3.04 30.54 -4.90
N PHE A 35 2.15 30.16 -5.82
CA PHE A 35 0.70 30.08 -5.54
C PHE A 35 0.34 28.74 -4.85
N GLY A 36 -0.91 28.58 -4.44
CA GLY A 36 -1.37 27.31 -3.88
C GLY A 36 -2.88 27.11 -4.01
N PHE A 37 -3.34 26.02 -3.41
CA PHE A 37 -4.75 25.63 -3.36
C PHE A 37 -5.13 25.27 -1.93
N VAL A 38 -6.38 25.53 -1.54
CA VAL A 38 -6.91 25.09 -0.25
C VAL A 38 -8.04 24.11 -0.51
N SER A 39 -7.84 22.87 -0.05
CA SER A 39 -8.85 21.84 -0.03
C SER A 39 -9.69 21.99 1.24
N VAL A 40 -11.01 22.13 1.08
CA VAL A 40 -11.96 22.32 2.18
C VAL A 40 -12.92 21.15 2.21
N ASP A 41 -13.13 20.55 3.36
CA ASP A 41 -14.05 19.42 3.52
C ASP A 41 -15.48 19.78 3.10
N GLY A 42 -16.07 18.95 2.25
CA GLY A 42 -17.42 19.15 1.71
C GLY A 42 -17.53 20.10 0.51
N GLU A 43 -16.42 20.69 0.05
CA GLU A 43 -16.40 21.45 -1.21
C GLU A 43 -15.88 20.55 -2.35
N ALA A 44 -16.50 20.66 -3.54
CA ALA A 44 -16.14 19.82 -4.68
C ALA A 44 -14.84 20.26 -5.39
N GLU A 45 -14.43 21.52 -5.23
CA GLU A 45 -13.25 22.10 -5.90
C GLU A 45 -12.37 22.84 -4.90
N ASP A 46 -11.06 22.71 -5.09
CA ASP A 46 -10.06 23.45 -4.33
C ASP A 46 -10.13 24.96 -4.63
N ILE A 47 -9.87 25.77 -3.62
CA ILE A 47 -9.86 27.22 -3.71
C ILE A 47 -8.45 27.70 -4.08
N PHE A 48 -8.32 28.42 -5.17
CA PHE A 48 -7.05 28.97 -5.63
C PHE A 48 -6.59 30.14 -4.73
N ILE A 49 -5.32 30.11 -4.33
CA ILE A 49 -4.67 31.16 -3.52
C ILE A 49 -3.52 31.73 -4.33
N PRO A 50 -3.63 32.97 -4.85
CA PRO A 50 -2.54 33.66 -5.52
C PRO A 50 -1.32 33.83 -4.59
N GLU A 51 -0.11 33.90 -5.16
CA GLU A 51 1.15 34.04 -4.43
C GLU A 51 1.11 35.20 -3.40
N ALA A 52 0.65 36.36 -3.83
CA ALA A 52 0.54 37.54 -2.96
C ALA A 52 -0.43 37.38 -1.78
N GLN A 53 -1.29 36.35 -1.80
CA GLN A 53 -2.35 36.12 -0.83
C GLN A 53 -2.12 34.88 0.04
N THR A 54 -0.97 34.22 -0.10
CA THR A 54 -0.60 33.05 0.70
C THR A 54 -0.28 33.40 2.16
N ASN A 55 0.11 34.66 2.44
CA ASN A 55 0.42 35.21 3.77
C ASN A 55 1.35 34.32 4.62
N GLY A 56 2.34 33.66 3.95
CA GLY A 56 3.32 32.81 4.58
C GLY A 56 2.80 31.40 4.92
N ALA A 57 1.67 30.97 4.35
CA ALA A 57 1.24 29.59 4.38
C ALA A 57 2.21 28.72 3.59
N MET A 58 2.53 27.56 4.16
CA MET A 58 3.40 26.54 3.57
C MET A 58 2.61 25.27 3.26
N HIS A 59 3.20 24.39 2.48
CA HIS A 59 2.58 23.12 2.11
C HIS A 59 2.07 22.34 3.33
N MET A 60 0.85 21.81 3.25
CA MET A 60 0.13 21.06 4.29
C MET A 60 -0.27 21.87 5.54
N ASP A 61 -0.13 23.22 5.54
CA ASP A 61 -0.65 24.02 6.64
C ASP A 61 -2.18 23.96 6.67
N THR A 62 -2.75 23.86 7.88
CA THR A 62 -4.18 24.10 8.09
C THR A 62 -4.40 25.61 8.21
N VAL A 63 -5.22 26.16 7.32
CA VAL A 63 -5.40 27.60 7.18
C VAL A 63 -6.88 28.00 7.26
N GLU A 64 -7.13 29.18 7.86
CA GLU A 64 -8.39 29.91 7.68
C GLU A 64 -8.23 30.81 6.46
N ILE A 65 -9.13 30.69 5.49
CA ILE A 65 -9.16 31.52 4.28
C ILE A 65 -10.41 32.37 4.22
N THR A 66 -10.33 33.49 3.54
CA THR A 66 -11.46 34.28 3.11
C THR A 66 -11.64 34.09 1.62
N VAL A 67 -12.85 33.74 1.19
CA VAL A 67 -13.14 33.44 -0.21
C VAL A 67 -13.90 34.63 -0.84
N SER A 68 -13.40 35.08 -1.98
CA SER A 68 -14.08 36.13 -2.75
C SER A 68 -15.31 35.60 -3.46
N PRO A 69 -16.39 36.37 -3.58
CA PRO A 69 -17.56 35.99 -4.34
C PRO A 69 -17.19 35.66 -5.79
N VAL A 70 -17.79 34.58 -6.33
CA VAL A 70 -17.57 34.18 -7.73
C VAL A 70 -18.16 35.23 -8.67
N THR A 71 -17.30 35.93 -9.40
CA THR A 71 -17.71 36.85 -10.48
C THR A 71 -17.50 36.19 -11.85
N ASN A 72 -18.56 36.01 -12.62
CA ASN A 72 -18.56 35.65 -14.03
C ASN A 72 -17.82 34.35 -14.42
N GLY A 73 -18.10 33.21 -13.75
CA GLY A 73 -17.59 31.90 -14.17
C GLY A 73 -16.07 31.70 -14.04
N ARG A 74 -15.39 32.57 -13.30
CA ARG A 74 -13.98 32.43 -12.94
C ARG A 74 -13.82 31.45 -11.76
N ARG A 75 -12.66 30.84 -11.68
CA ARG A 75 -12.27 29.97 -10.56
C ARG A 75 -12.38 30.74 -9.23
N ARG A 76 -12.85 30.05 -8.18
CA ARG A 76 -12.92 30.64 -6.81
C ARG A 76 -11.52 30.98 -6.32
N GLU A 77 -11.34 32.23 -5.90
CA GLU A 77 -10.08 32.73 -5.35
C GLU A 77 -10.25 33.06 -3.85
N GLY A 78 -9.21 32.78 -3.08
CA GLY A 78 -9.18 33.05 -1.65
C GLY A 78 -7.90 33.75 -1.20
N THR A 79 -7.93 34.24 0.02
CA THR A 79 -6.79 34.81 0.75
C THR A 79 -6.61 34.08 2.06
N VAL A 80 -5.40 33.66 2.40
CA VAL A 80 -5.10 33.10 3.71
C VAL A 80 -5.22 34.21 4.75
N ALA A 81 -6.21 34.08 5.65
CA ALA A 81 -6.43 35.03 6.73
C ALA A 81 -5.58 34.66 7.96
N LYS A 82 -5.42 33.38 8.24
CA LYS A 82 -4.68 32.88 9.40
C LYS A 82 -4.15 31.48 9.15
N ILE A 83 -2.95 31.19 9.62
CA ILE A 83 -2.40 29.83 9.71
C ILE A 83 -2.78 29.29 11.08
N LEU A 84 -3.55 28.21 11.11
CA LEU A 84 -4.07 27.59 12.34
C LEU A 84 -3.09 26.56 12.88
N GLU A 85 -2.54 25.73 11.99
CA GLU A 85 -1.55 24.72 12.31
C GLU A 85 -0.53 24.58 11.18
N ARG A 86 0.74 24.36 11.54
CA ARG A 86 1.81 24.06 10.60
C ARG A 86 1.81 22.58 10.26
N GLY A 87 1.72 22.26 8.95
CA GLY A 87 1.69 20.90 8.47
C GLY A 87 3.07 20.21 8.47
N MET A 88 4.10 20.92 7.99
CA MET A 88 5.45 20.37 7.89
C MET A 88 6.32 20.88 9.04
N LYS A 89 6.31 20.15 10.17
CA LYS A 89 7.16 20.47 11.35
C LYS A 89 8.57 19.87 11.21
N GLN A 90 8.68 18.76 10.48
CA GLN A 90 9.94 18.08 10.16
C GLN A 90 10.05 17.92 8.67
N VAL A 91 11.24 18.10 8.13
CA VAL A 91 11.50 18.08 6.68
C VAL A 91 12.79 17.31 6.41
N VAL A 92 12.75 16.39 5.45
CA VAL A 92 13.96 15.73 4.95
C VAL A 92 14.65 16.64 3.95
N CYS A 93 15.95 16.82 4.13
CA CYS A 93 16.75 17.76 3.39
C CYS A 93 18.12 17.18 3.04
N THR A 94 18.75 17.76 2.03
CA THR A 94 20.20 17.64 1.81
C THR A 94 20.90 18.81 2.49
N TYR A 95 21.88 18.52 3.34
CA TYR A 95 22.63 19.53 4.08
C TYR A 95 23.80 20.07 3.26
N GLU A 96 23.95 21.38 3.21
CA GLU A 96 25.06 22.09 2.60
C GLU A 96 25.76 22.96 3.64
N GLN A 97 27.02 22.65 3.92
CA GLN A 97 27.81 23.35 4.92
C GLN A 97 28.48 24.61 4.34
N SER A 98 28.40 25.70 5.09
CA SER A 98 29.20 26.91 4.88
C SER A 98 30.22 27.07 6.04
N LYS A 99 31.01 28.13 6.03
CA LYS A 99 32.09 28.33 7.04
C LYS A 99 31.58 28.44 8.49
N THR A 100 30.44 29.10 8.71
CA THR A 100 29.90 29.41 10.07
C THR A 100 28.43 29.05 10.24
N PHE A 101 27.82 28.45 9.22
CA PHE A 101 26.42 28.03 9.20
C PHE A 101 26.22 26.96 8.11
N GLY A 102 25.01 26.45 7.97
CA GLY A 102 24.65 25.62 6.85
C GLY A 102 23.25 25.93 6.32
N PHE A 103 22.94 25.34 5.17
CA PHE A 103 21.60 25.30 4.62
C PHE A 103 21.14 23.86 4.50
N ALA A 104 19.88 23.62 4.79
CA ALA A 104 19.22 22.36 4.49
C ALA A 104 18.25 22.61 3.31
N VAL A 105 18.56 21.97 2.18
CA VAL A 105 17.78 22.04 0.95
C VAL A 105 16.70 20.95 1.02
N PRO A 106 15.41 21.31 1.11
CA PRO A 106 14.32 20.32 1.20
C PRO A 106 14.23 19.43 -0.01
N ASP A 107 14.03 18.14 0.18
CA ASP A 107 13.77 17.18 -0.91
C ASP A 107 12.39 17.42 -1.55
N ASN A 108 11.43 17.90 -0.76
CA ASN A 108 10.11 18.26 -1.26
C ASN A 108 10.12 19.72 -1.80
N PRO A 109 10.04 19.93 -3.13
CA PRO A 109 10.09 21.27 -3.72
C PRO A 109 8.89 22.15 -3.31
N LYS A 110 7.81 21.57 -2.79
CA LYS A 110 6.65 22.33 -2.30
C LYS A 110 6.92 23.06 -0.99
N PHE A 111 8.03 22.77 -0.31
CA PHE A 111 8.47 23.56 0.86
C PHE A 111 8.91 24.98 0.45
N GLY A 112 9.46 25.13 -0.73
CA GLY A 112 9.61 26.42 -1.43
C GLY A 112 10.86 27.24 -1.10
N SER A 113 11.66 26.88 -0.07
CA SER A 113 12.91 27.59 0.26
C SER A 113 13.85 26.73 1.11
N ASP A 114 15.16 27.03 1.04
CA ASP A 114 16.15 26.42 1.90
C ASP A 114 15.96 26.84 3.37
N ILE A 115 16.30 25.96 4.28
CA ILE A 115 16.21 26.18 5.73
C ILE A 115 17.59 26.55 6.25
N PHE A 116 17.72 27.71 6.90
CA PHE A 116 18.95 28.13 7.54
C PHE A 116 19.20 27.30 8.82
N ILE A 117 20.44 26.77 8.94
CA ILE A 117 20.86 25.95 10.09
C ILE A 117 22.07 26.61 10.75
N PRO A 118 21.93 27.17 11.97
CA PRO A 118 23.04 27.63 12.77
C PRO A 118 24.05 26.48 13.02
N GLN A 119 25.35 26.79 13.10
CA GLN A 119 26.40 25.77 13.26
C GLN A 119 26.18 24.89 14.49
N GLU A 120 25.78 25.47 15.60
CA GLU A 120 25.49 24.77 16.85
C GLU A 120 24.27 23.85 16.78
N ARG A 121 23.43 23.98 15.75
CA ARG A 121 22.23 23.17 15.52
C ARG A 121 22.37 22.20 14.38
N SER A 122 23.57 22.08 13.80
CA SER A 122 23.87 21.18 12.67
C SER A 122 24.02 19.71 13.07
N LYS A 123 24.17 19.42 14.37
CA LYS A 123 24.42 18.06 14.91
C LYS A 123 25.65 17.37 14.28
N GLY A 124 26.61 18.17 13.77
CA GLY A 124 27.79 17.63 13.07
C GLY A 124 27.55 17.21 11.62
N ALA A 125 26.44 17.61 11.01
CA ALA A 125 26.18 17.33 9.61
C ALA A 125 27.23 18.03 8.72
N VAL A 126 27.65 17.36 7.64
CA VAL A 126 28.56 17.88 6.61
C VAL A 126 27.84 17.89 5.26
N SER A 127 28.39 18.65 4.29
CA SER A 127 27.80 18.74 2.96
C SER A 127 27.57 17.36 2.34
N GLY A 128 26.39 17.16 1.75
CA GLY A 128 25.97 15.90 1.16
C GLY A 128 25.27 14.94 2.13
N HIS A 129 25.18 15.26 3.43
CA HIS A 129 24.34 14.48 4.34
C HIS A 129 22.86 14.69 4.07
N LYS A 130 22.11 13.60 4.02
CA LYS A 130 20.66 13.59 4.16
C LYS A 130 20.33 13.73 5.63
N VAL A 131 19.46 14.70 5.95
CA VAL A 131 19.14 15.06 7.33
C VAL A 131 17.64 15.26 7.50
N VAL A 132 17.14 14.98 8.70
CA VAL A 132 15.82 15.41 9.13
C VAL A 132 15.97 16.72 9.93
N VAL A 133 15.29 17.75 9.48
CA VAL A 133 15.32 19.08 10.07
C VAL A 133 13.99 19.37 10.75
N GLU A 134 14.01 19.73 12.01
CA GLU A 134 12.87 20.35 12.70
C GLU A 134 12.86 21.85 12.42
N VAL A 135 11.77 22.35 11.86
CA VAL A 135 11.60 23.77 11.55
C VAL A 135 11.29 24.54 12.82
N THR A 136 12.19 25.41 13.25
CA THR A 136 12.05 26.22 14.46
C THR A 136 11.43 27.60 14.17
N SER A 137 11.60 28.09 12.95
CA SER A 137 10.97 29.31 12.45
C SER A 137 10.64 29.16 10.96
N TYR A 138 9.42 29.51 10.58
CA TYR A 138 8.94 29.41 9.18
C TYR A 138 9.28 30.62 8.30
N GLY A 139 10.08 31.52 8.84
CA GLY A 139 10.45 32.75 8.13
C GLY A 139 9.32 33.78 8.04
N LYS A 140 9.62 34.89 7.42
CA LYS A 140 8.69 35.96 7.00
C LYS A 140 9.21 36.51 5.69
N LYS A 141 8.45 37.45 5.06
CA LYS A 141 8.67 38.00 3.73
C LYS A 141 10.14 38.26 3.34
N ASP A 142 11.05 38.53 4.32
CA ASP A 142 12.48 38.83 4.08
C ASP A 142 13.43 37.92 4.88
N LYS A 143 12.94 36.85 5.51
CA LYS A 143 13.77 35.92 6.30
C LYS A 143 13.48 34.49 5.87
N LYS A 144 14.55 33.75 5.53
CA LYS A 144 14.47 32.30 5.29
C LYS A 144 13.96 31.57 6.54
N PRO A 145 13.32 30.40 6.40
CA PRO A 145 13.04 29.50 7.51
C PRO A 145 14.33 29.14 8.25
N GLU A 146 14.21 28.86 9.56
CA GLU A 146 15.31 28.41 10.39
C GLU A 146 14.95 27.06 11.02
N GLY A 147 15.93 26.18 11.15
CA GLY A 147 15.73 24.86 11.71
C GLY A 147 16.92 24.34 12.50
N LYS A 148 16.75 23.13 13.03
CA LYS A 148 17.81 22.33 13.65
C LYS A 148 17.80 20.93 13.07
N VAL A 149 18.97 20.35 12.84
CA VAL A 149 19.11 18.94 12.49
C VAL A 149 18.76 18.08 13.70
N ILE A 150 17.78 17.19 13.54
CA ILE A 150 17.38 16.25 14.59
C ILE A 150 17.89 14.84 14.31
N GLU A 151 18.10 14.48 13.05
CA GLU A 151 18.63 13.18 12.63
C GLU A 151 19.52 13.34 11.40
N ILE A 152 20.62 12.57 11.34
CA ILE A 152 21.45 12.41 10.15
C ILE A 152 21.20 11.00 9.62
N LEU A 153 20.71 10.90 8.38
CA LEU A 153 20.32 9.64 7.76
C LEU A 153 21.52 8.92 7.11
N GLY A 154 22.55 9.67 6.73
CA GLY A 154 23.75 9.24 6.03
C GLY A 154 24.13 10.19 4.92
N HIS A 155 25.18 9.87 4.16
CA HIS A 155 25.55 10.64 2.98
C HIS A 155 24.67 10.26 1.79
N ILE A 156 24.36 11.20 0.90
CA ILE A 156 23.49 10.99 -0.27
C ILE A 156 23.94 9.83 -1.18
N ASN A 157 25.24 9.49 -1.14
CA ASN A 157 25.80 8.38 -1.91
C ASN A 157 25.86 7.05 -1.13
N ASP A 158 25.44 7.03 0.13
CA ASP A 158 25.44 5.80 0.92
C ASP A 158 24.25 4.91 0.53
N PRO A 159 24.46 3.59 0.38
CA PRO A 159 23.37 2.66 0.03
C PRO A 159 22.21 2.71 1.03
N GLY A 160 20.98 2.79 0.51
CA GLY A 160 19.74 2.76 1.30
C GLY A 160 19.36 4.09 1.99
N VAL A 161 20.17 5.14 1.88
CA VAL A 161 19.85 6.48 2.43
C VAL A 161 18.71 7.15 1.66
N ASP A 162 18.59 6.89 0.38
CA ASP A 162 17.46 7.30 -0.46
C ASP A 162 16.14 6.73 0.05
N ILE A 163 16.08 5.41 0.32
CA ILE A 163 14.90 4.75 0.86
C ILE A 163 14.59 5.24 2.28
N LEU A 164 15.62 5.37 3.14
CA LEU A 164 15.45 5.90 4.49
C LEU A 164 14.92 7.36 4.47
N SER A 165 15.37 8.16 3.51
CA SER A 165 14.88 9.53 3.29
C SER A 165 13.38 9.53 2.94
N LEU A 166 12.92 8.61 2.07
CA LEU A 166 11.50 8.45 1.77
C LEU A 166 10.70 8.02 3.02
N VAL A 167 11.21 7.05 3.77
CA VAL A 167 10.58 6.59 5.02
C VAL A 167 10.33 7.77 5.98
N ARG A 168 11.34 8.62 6.17
CA ARG A 168 11.24 9.81 7.03
C ARG A 168 10.35 10.90 6.43
N ALA A 169 10.43 11.13 5.11
CA ALA A 169 9.64 12.14 4.41
C ALA A 169 8.13 11.86 4.48
N TYR A 170 7.74 10.59 4.43
CA TYR A 170 6.34 10.16 4.54
C TYR A 170 5.93 9.85 5.99
N GLY A 171 6.83 9.99 6.97
CA GLY A 171 6.54 9.71 8.37
C GLY A 171 6.14 8.25 8.64
N LEU A 172 6.69 7.31 7.84
CA LEU A 172 6.33 5.91 7.98
C LEU A 172 6.85 5.36 9.32
N PRO A 173 5.99 4.69 10.12
CA PRO A 173 6.36 4.17 11.42
C PRO A 173 7.18 2.88 11.27
N VAL A 174 8.49 2.96 11.47
CA VAL A 174 9.41 1.81 11.33
C VAL A 174 9.32 0.86 12.52
N GLU A 175 9.17 1.40 13.72
CA GLU A 175 9.19 0.63 14.96
C GLU A 175 7.77 0.48 15.53
N PHE A 176 7.58 -0.57 16.32
CA PHE A 176 6.36 -0.78 17.11
C PHE A 176 6.60 -0.41 18.56
N ASP A 177 5.59 0.18 19.19
CA ASP A 177 5.63 0.50 20.62
C ASP A 177 5.78 -0.76 21.47
N GLU A 178 6.44 -0.63 22.63
CA GLU A 178 6.69 -1.73 23.56
C GLU A 178 5.40 -2.43 24.02
N LYS A 179 4.29 -1.68 24.14
CA LYS A 179 2.98 -2.25 24.48
C LYS A 179 2.45 -3.20 23.41
N VAL A 180 2.67 -2.84 22.15
CA VAL A 180 2.31 -3.68 20.99
C VAL A 180 3.15 -4.95 20.99
N LEU A 181 4.47 -4.83 21.16
CA LEU A 181 5.39 -5.97 21.18
C LEU A 181 5.08 -6.94 22.34
N LYS A 182 4.78 -6.43 23.53
CA LYS A 182 4.36 -7.27 24.68
C LYS A 182 3.02 -8.00 24.42
N GLN A 183 2.09 -7.37 23.73
CA GLN A 183 0.85 -8.05 23.34
C GLN A 183 1.13 -9.18 22.35
N VAL A 184 2.00 -8.94 21.34
CA VAL A 184 2.41 -9.97 20.38
C VAL A 184 2.97 -11.21 21.07
N GLU A 185 3.87 -11.06 22.04
CA GLU A 185 4.43 -12.18 22.82
C GLU A 185 3.36 -13.04 23.49
N ASN A 186 2.23 -12.45 23.85
CA ASN A 186 1.13 -13.16 24.47
C ASN A 186 0.22 -13.87 23.48
N VAL A 187 -0.02 -13.28 22.30
CA VAL A 187 -1.01 -13.80 21.32
C VAL A 187 -0.37 -14.63 20.20
N ALA A 188 0.89 -14.40 19.84
CA ALA A 188 1.59 -15.13 18.77
C ALA A 188 2.10 -16.49 19.26
N LYS A 189 1.16 -17.37 19.67
CA LYS A 189 1.46 -18.71 20.15
C LYS A 189 0.92 -19.77 19.18
N PRO A 190 1.53 -20.96 19.11
CA PRO A 190 1.01 -22.05 18.29
C PRO A 190 -0.46 -22.36 18.63
N VAL A 191 -1.22 -22.70 17.60
CA VAL A 191 -2.66 -23.03 17.72
C VAL A 191 -2.85 -24.22 18.67
N SER A 192 -3.58 -24.01 19.76
CA SER A 192 -3.90 -25.00 20.78
C SER A 192 -5.23 -25.70 20.49
N ASP A 193 -5.50 -26.78 21.20
CA ASP A 193 -6.80 -27.46 21.10
C ASP A 193 -7.97 -26.57 21.55
N ALA A 194 -7.72 -25.63 22.46
CA ALA A 194 -8.74 -24.68 22.90
C ALA A 194 -9.09 -23.69 21.76
N ASP A 195 -8.11 -23.26 20.96
CA ASP A 195 -8.32 -22.34 19.82
C ASP A 195 -9.09 -23.04 18.68
N MET A 196 -9.00 -24.37 18.59
CA MET A 196 -9.70 -25.19 17.60
C MET A 196 -11.15 -25.49 17.97
N ALA A 197 -11.51 -25.36 19.24
CA ALA A 197 -12.83 -25.75 19.75
C ALA A 197 -13.95 -24.93 19.05
N GLY A 198 -14.92 -25.64 18.47
CA GLY A 198 -16.07 -25.06 17.78
C GLY A 198 -15.80 -24.65 16.35
N ARG A 199 -14.57 -24.72 15.86
CA ARG A 199 -14.20 -24.44 14.46
C ARG A 199 -14.41 -25.68 13.58
N MET A 200 -14.74 -25.47 12.32
CA MET A 200 -14.80 -26.54 11.33
C MET A 200 -13.37 -27.02 11.01
N ASP A 201 -13.15 -28.33 11.12
CA ASP A 201 -11.83 -28.92 10.85
C ASP A 201 -11.67 -29.25 9.37
N LEU A 202 -10.77 -28.57 8.70
CA LEU A 202 -10.42 -28.73 7.28
C LEU A 202 -8.96 -29.14 7.09
N ARG A 203 -8.29 -29.64 8.13
CA ARG A 203 -6.87 -30.01 8.09
C ARG A 203 -6.56 -31.13 7.11
N ASP A 204 -7.55 -31.99 6.82
CA ASP A 204 -7.43 -33.10 5.86
C ASP A 204 -7.80 -32.68 4.43
N TRP A 205 -8.17 -31.43 4.21
CA TRP A 205 -8.43 -30.92 2.87
C TRP A 205 -7.12 -30.60 2.16
N GLN A 206 -7.04 -31.00 0.89
CA GLN A 206 -5.91 -30.62 0.05
C GLN A 206 -5.98 -29.14 -0.30
N MET A 207 -4.99 -28.36 0.12
CA MET A 207 -4.93 -26.91 -0.11
C MET A 207 -3.51 -26.40 -0.25
N VAL A 208 -3.36 -25.31 -0.95
CA VAL A 208 -2.08 -24.63 -1.21
C VAL A 208 -2.20 -23.12 -1.03
N THR A 209 -1.10 -22.46 -0.69
CA THR A 209 -0.93 -21.01 -0.91
C THR A 209 -0.21 -20.82 -2.24
N ILE A 210 -0.54 -19.74 -3.00
CA ILE A 210 0.08 -19.43 -4.30
C ILE A 210 0.41 -17.94 -4.34
N ASP A 211 1.68 -17.60 -4.13
CA ASP A 211 2.14 -16.23 -3.95
C ASP A 211 3.39 -15.91 -4.77
N GLY A 212 3.97 -14.73 -4.60
CA GLY A 212 5.31 -14.42 -5.07
C GLY A 212 6.37 -15.27 -4.37
N GLU A 213 7.52 -15.47 -5.03
CA GLU A 213 8.60 -16.33 -4.49
C GLU A 213 9.11 -15.86 -3.13
N ASP A 214 9.18 -14.55 -2.92
CA ASP A 214 9.71 -13.90 -1.71
C ASP A 214 8.65 -13.58 -0.66
N ALA A 215 7.35 -13.87 -0.92
CA ALA A 215 6.27 -13.61 0.02
C ALA A 215 6.47 -14.38 1.32
N LYS A 216 6.24 -13.73 2.45
CA LYS A 216 6.35 -14.34 3.81
C LYS A 216 5.04 -14.23 4.58
N ASP A 217 4.19 -13.34 4.18
CA ASP A 217 2.86 -13.03 4.69
C ASP A 217 1.83 -13.72 3.79
N LEU A 218 1.62 -15.02 4.02
CA LEU A 218 0.70 -15.85 3.23
C LEU A 218 -0.70 -15.72 3.81
N ASP A 219 -1.49 -14.79 3.27
CA ASP A 219 -2.79 -14.41 3.83
C ASP A 219 -3.92 -15.34 3.43
N ASP A 220 -3.81 -15.99 2.25
CA ASP A 220 -4.83 -16.86 1.70
C ASP A 220 -4.31 -18.22 1.23
N ALA A 221 -5.16 -19.24 1.39
CA ALA A 221 -4.98 -20.56 0.83
C ALA A 221 -6.22 -20.96 0.02
N VAL A 222 -6.02 -21.79 -0.98
CA VAL A 222 -7.05 -22.21 -1.93
C VAL A 222 -7.10 -23.72 -2.01
N SER A 223 -8.33 -24.26 -2.06
CA SER A 223 -8.62 -25.67 -2.32
C SER A 223 -9.68 -25.80 -3.40
N VAL A 224 -9.55 -26.78 -4.32
CA VAL A 224 -10.56 -27.06 -5.33
C VAL A 224 -10.77 -28.56 -5.47
N THR A 225 -12.01 -28.99 -5.23
CA THR A 225 -12.47 -30.35 -5.50
C THR A 225 -13.70 -30.36 -6.40
N MET A 226 -14.24 -31.53 -6.70
CA MET A 226 -15.47 -31.69 -7.50
C MET A 226 -16.53 -32.42 -6.71
N ASP A 227 -17.78 -32.00 -6.88
CA ASP A 227 -18.98 -32.73 -6.48
C ASP A 227 -19.89 -32.85 -7.70
N GLY A 228 -19.90 -34.04 -8.32
CA GLY A 228 -20.46 -34.23 -9.64
C GLY A 228 -19.79 -33.30 -10.67
N ASP A 229 -20.60 -32.50 -11.34
CA ASP A 229 -20.12 -31.52 -12.34
C ASP A 229 -19.76 -30.15 -11.69
N ASN A 230 -20.00 -29.98 -10.42
CA ASN A 230 -19.77 -28.70 -9.73
C ASN A 230 -18.38 -28.63 -9.11
N TYR A 231 -17.78 -27.45 -9.15
CA TYR A 231 -16.55 -27.15 -8.42
C TYR A 231 -16.89 -26.80 -6.95
N ILE A 232 -16.15 -27.39 -6.02
CA ILE A 232 -16.13 -26.96 -4.62
C ILE A 232 -14.86 -26.17 -4.42
N LEU A 233 -14.99 -24.84 -4.40
CA LEU A 233 -13.89 -23.90 -4.18
C LEU A 233 -13.86 -23.49 -2.72
N GLY A 234 -12.78 -23.79 -2.02
CA GLY A 234 -12.47 -23.23 -0.71
C GLY A 234 -11.48 -22.07 -0.84
N VAL A 235 -11.84 -20.95 -0.25
CA VAL A 235 -10.94 -19.80 -0.04
C VAL A 235 -10.80 -19.63 1.46
N HIS A 236 -9.56 -19.73 1.94
CA HIS A 236 -9.23 -19.76 3.37
C HIS A 236 -8.35 -18.56 3.69
N ILE A 237 -8.89 -17.58 4.41
CA ILE A 237 -8.16 -16.37 4.81
C ILE A 237 -7.69 -16.53 6.25
N ALA A 238 -6.45 -16.16 6.54
CA ALA A 238 -5.91 -16.15 7.89
C ALA A 238 -6.84 -15.39 8.85
N ASP A 239 -7.24 -16.02 9.96
CA ASP A 239 -8.12 -15.40 10.96
C ASP A 239 -7.31 -14.44 11.87
N VAL A 240 -6.91 -13.31 11.27
CA VAL A 240 -6.15 -12.27 11.96
C VAL A 240 -6.93 -11.70 13.15
N SER A 241 -8.26 -11.64 13.05
CA SER A 241 -9.13 -11.10 14.08
C SER A 241 -9.13 -11.93 15.38
N ASN A 242 -8.74 -13.21 15.30
CA ASN A 242 -8.52 -14.04 16.49
C ASN A 242 -7.36 -13.52 17.36
N TYR A 243 -6.35 -12.92 16.73
CA TYR A 243 -5.13 -12.43 17.40
C TYR A 243 -5.16 -10.92 17.67
N VAL A 244 -5.78 -10.16 16.78
CA VAL A 244 -5.90 -8.70 16.85
C VAL A 244 -7.32 -8.34 17.27
N GLN A 245 -7.53 -8.27 18.59
CA GLN A 245 -8.83 -7.97 19.17
C GLN A 245 -9.12 -6.46 19.08
N GLU A 246 -10.39 -6.12 18.87
CA GLU A 246 -10.86 -4.73 18.78
C GLU A 246 -10.45 -3.91 20.02
N HIS A 247 -9.98 -2.68 19.78
CA HIS A 247 -9.47 -1.74 20.79
C HIS A 247 -8.20 -2.18 21.53
N SER A 248 -7.58 -3.27 21.15
CA SER A 248 -6.27 -3.68 21.70
C SER A 248 -5.15 -2.76 21.21
N ALA A 249 -3.96 -2.83 21.84
CA ALA A 249 -2.81 -2.05 21.39
C ALA A 249 -2.39 -2.42 19.96
N LEU A 250 -2.53 -3.69 19.57
CA LEU A 250 -2.31 -4.15 18.19
C LEU A 250 -3.30 -3.54 17.20
N ASP A 251 -4.59 -3.53 17.55
CA ASP A 251 -5.65 -2.95 16.71
C ASP A 251 -5.46 -1.45 16.50
N VAL A 252 -5.21 -0.72 17.58
CA VAL A 252 -4.96 0.73 17.52
C VAL A 252 -3.74 1.06 16.65
N GLU A 253 -2.66 0.28 16.77
CA GLU A 253 -1.47 0.49 15.94
C GLU A 253 -1.70 0.08 14.49
N ALA A 254 -2.38 -1.02 14.23
CA ALA A 254 -2.74 -1.47 12.90
C ALA A 254 -3.64 -0.45 12.18
N LEU A 255 -4.66 0.08 12.87
CA LEU A 255 -5.54 1.13 12.35
C LEU A 255 -4.75 2.41 12.01
N LYS A 256 -3.80 2.81 12.87
CA LYS A 256 -2.92 3.96 12.64
C LYS A 256 -2.02 3.78 11.42
N ARG A 257 -1.48 2.57 11.19
CA ARG A 257 -0.64 2.24 10.03
C ARG A 257 -1.47 2.11 8.75
N GLY A 258 -2.65 1.52 8.84
CA GLY A 258 -3.62 1.35 7.76
C GLY A 258 -3.27 0.28 6.73
N THR A 259 -1.99 0.04 6.48
CA THR A 259 -1.48 -0.96 5.52
C THR A 259 -0.02 -1.29 5.78
N SER A 260 0.47 -2.39 5.23
CA SER A 260 1.91 -2.62 5.05
C SER A 260 2.43 -1.79 3.87
N VAL A 261 3.65 -1.25 3.98
CA VAL A 261 4.29 -0.46 2.93
C VAL A 261 5.49 -1.25 2.38
N TYR A 262 5.40 -1.63 1.11
CA TYR A 262 6.45 -2.37 0.42
C TYR A 262 7.38 -1.40 -0.27
N LEU A 263 8.63 -1.33 0.20
CA LEU A 263 9.71 -0.56 -0.41
C LEU A 263 10.63 -1.51 -1.20
N VAL A 264 11.57 -0.95 -1.96
CA VAL A 264 12.45 -1.74 -2.82
C VAL A 264 13.29 -2.76 -2.05
N ASP A 265 13.76 -2.39 -0.85
CA ASP A 265 14.71 -3.16 -0.04
C ASP A 265 14.11 -3.75 1.26
N ARG A 266 12.92 -3.29 1.64
CA ARG A 266 12.28 -3.69 2.91
C ARG A 266 10.77 -3.48 2.90
N VAL A 267 10.12 -4.13 3.87
CA VAL A 267 8.69 -3.92 4.17
C VAL A 267 8.56 -3.24 5.52
N ILE A 268 7.72 -2.21 5.60
CA ILE A 268 7.26 -1.64 6.87
C ILE A 268 5.88 -2.23 7.12
N PRO A 269 5.76 -3.24 8.01
CA PRO A 269 4.54 -4.02 8.11
C PRO A 269 3.47 -3.30 8.92
N MET A 270 2.19 -3.57 8.58
CA MET A 270 1.04 -3.12 9.37
C MET A 270 0.98 -3.81 10.74
N LEU A 271 1.30 -5.10 10.78
CA LEU A 271 1.38 -5.93 11.98
C LEU A 271 2.81 -6.41 12.22
N PRO A 272 3.24 -6.61 13.48
CA PRO A 272 4.55 -7.18 13.76
C PRO A 272 4.78 -8.54 13.08
N HIS A 273 6.01 -8.79 12.63
CA HIS A 273 6.36 -10.00 11.85
C HIS A 273 6.01 -11.33 12.54
N ALA A 274 5.99 -11.38 13.87
CA ALA A 274 5.56 -12.56 14.60
C ALA A 274 4.07 -12.91 14.35
N LEU A 275 3.27 -11.92 13.94
CA LEU A 275 1.90 -12.15 13.45
C LEU A 275 1.91 -12.33 11.93
N SER A 276 2.32 -11.31 11.16
CA SER A 276 2.16 -11.30 9.70
C SER A 276 2.91 -12.42 8.98
N ASN A 277 4.14 -12.74 9.39
CA ASN A 277 4.96 -13.82 8.81
C ASN A 277 4.92 -15.09 9.65
N GLY A 278 4.39 -15.00 10.87
CA GLY A 278 4.35 -16.07 11.87
C GLY A 278 2.99 -16.74 11.94
N ILE A 279 2.27 -16.49 13.06
CA ILE A 279 1.05 -17.25 13.37
C ILE A 279 -0.12 -16.97 12.41
N CYS A 280 -0.21 -15.78 11.82
CA CYS A 280 -1.23 -15.45 10.82
C CYS A 280 -0.84 -15.95 9.43
N SER A 281 0.46 -16.09 9.11
CA SER A 281 0.87 -16.62 7.81
C SER A 281 0.51 -18.11 7.68
N LEU A 282 -0.17 -18.47 6.59
CA LEU A 282 -0.64 -19.82 6.30
C LEU A 282 0.52 -20.72 5.86
N ASN A 283 1.51 -20.89 6.73
CA ASN A 283 2.73 -21.64 6.47
C ASN A 283 2.44 -23.14 6.25
N GLN A 284 3.16 -23.73 5.30
CA GLN A 284 3.06 -25.14 4.95
C GLN A 284 3.26 -26.06 6.16
N GLY A 285 2.38 -27.05 6.34
CA GLY A 285 2.47 -28.08 7.36
C GLY A 285 2.13 -27.64 8.77
N GLU A 286 1.71 -26.38 8.95
CA GLU A 286 1.36 -25.84 10.26
C GLU A 286 -0.16 -25.66 10.42
N LYS A 287 -0.67 -25.97 11.63
CA LYS A 287 -2.06 -25.69 11.96
C LYS A 287 -2.27 -24.18 12.00
N ARG A 288 -3.30 -23.69 11.31
CA ARG A 288 -3.67 -22.28 11.26
C ARG A 288 -5.16 -22.10 11.46
N LEU A 289 -5.53 -21.01 12.10
CA LEU A 289 -6.92 -20.56 12.19
C LEU A 289 -7.23 -19.73 10.95
N ALA A 290 -8.37 -20.03 10.34
CA ALA A 290 -8.80 -19.32 9.14
C ALA A 290 -10.30 -19.01 9.20
N LEU A 291 -10.71 -17.98 8.46
CA LEU A 291 -12.08 -17.75 8.05
C LEU A 291 -12.21 -18.26 6.62
N SER A 292 -12.99 -19.31 6.43
CA SER A 292 -13.12 -19.99 5.15
C SER A 292 -14.46 -19.72 4.48
N CYS A 293 -14.42 -19.45 3.18
CA CYS A 293 -15.59 -19.42 2.31
C CYS A 293 -15.52 -20.63 1.38
N ILE A 294 -16.44 -21.58 1.56
CA ILE A 294 -16.55 -22.79 0.74
C ILE A 294 -17.72 -22.60 -0.20
N MET A 295 -17.45 -22.58 -1.50
CA MET A 295 -18.43 -22.26 -2.54
C MET A 295 -18.66 -23.45 -3.46
N THR A 296 -19.93 -23.77 -3.74
CA THR A 296 -20.31 -24.68 -4.83
C THR A 296 -20.57 -23.86 -6.09
N ILE A 297 -19.78 -24.11 -7.12
CA ILE A 297 -19.80 -23.37 -8.38
C ILE A 297 -20.14 -24.31 -9.52
N ASN A 298 -21.20 -23.99 -10.28
CA ASN A 298 -21.61 -24.80 -11.43
C ASN A 298 -20.67 -24.59 -12.64
N PRO A 299 -20.75 -25.43 -13.70
CA PRO A 299 -19.92 -25.32 -14.91
C PRO A 299 -20.07 -23.99 -15.67
N LYS A 300 -21.10 -23.17 -15.38
CA LYS A 300 -21.29 -21.82 -15.94
C LYS A 300 -20.58 -20.74 -15.12
N GLY A 301 -19.91 -21.09 -14.02
CA GLY A 301 -19.26 -20.16 -13.11
C GLY A 301 -20.24 -19.39 -12.20
N GLU A 302 -21.40 -19.97 -11.90
CA GLU A 302 -22.36 -19.41 -10.97
C GLU A 302 -22.20 -20.05 -9.61
N VAL A 303 -22.08 -19.26 -8.56
CA VAL A 303 -22.09 -19.75 -7.18
C VAL A 303 -23.54 -20.14 -6.85
N ILE A 304 -23.79 -21.41 -6.65
CA ILE A 304 -25.12 -21.98 -6.37
C ILE A 304 -25.34 -22.19 -4.87
N ASP A 305 -24.27 -22.34 -4.12
CA ASP A 305 -24.30 -22.44 -2.65
C ASP A 305 -22.97 -21.99 -2.06
N HIS A 306 -22.97 -21.54 -0.78
CA HIS A 306 -21.76 -21.20 -0.06
C HIS A 306 -21.92 -21.31 1.45
N THR A 307 -20.83 -21.60 2.13
CA THR A 307 -20.72 -21.60 3.58
C THR A 307 -19.53 -20.74 4.00
N ILE A 308 -19.74 -19.85 4.95
CA ILE A 308 -18.66 -19.09 5.61
C ILE A 308 -18.55 -19.61 7.04
N ALA A 309 -17.35 -20.02 7.43
CA ALA A 309 -17.12 -20.61 8.75
C ALA A 309 -15.71 -20.25 9.28
N GLU A 310 -15.62 -20.18 10.60
CA GLU A 310 -14.33 -20.25 11.28
C GLU A 310 -13.80 -21.68 11.19
N THR A 311 -12.55 -21.82 10.77
CA THR A 311 -11.96 -23.12 10.42
C THR A 311 -10.58 -23.30 11.05
N VAL A 312 -10.15 -24.55 11.11
CA VAL A 312 -8.75 -24.93 11.32
C VAL A 312 -8.25 -25.61 10.05
N ILE A 313 -7.16 -25.14 9.53
CA ILE A 313 -6.56 -25.62 8.28
C ILE A 313 -5.10 -26.05 8.47
N CYS A 314 -4.59 -26.81 7.51
CA CYS A 314 -3.17 -27.15 7.39
C CYS A 314 -2.80 -27.14 5.90
N VAL A 315 -2.00 -26.19 5.47
CA VAL A 315 -1.61 -26.05 4.06
C VAL A 315 -0.63 -27.16 3.67
N ASP A 316 -0.92 -27.93 2.62
CA ASP A 316 -0.06 -29.02 2.15
C ASP A 316 1.25 -28.51 1.53
N ARG A 317 1.16 -27.45 0.71
CA ARG A 317 2.31 -26.87 0.02
C ARG A 317 2.17 -25.36 -0.12
N ARG A 318 3.28 -24.67 0.15
CA ARG A 318 3.49 -23.31 -0.32
C ARG A 318 3.97 -23.37 -1.75
N MET A 319 3.24 -22.73 -2.67
CA MET A 319 3.56 -22.64 -4.08
C MET A 319 3.87 -21.20 -4.48
N SER A 320 4.68 -21.04 -5.55
CA SER A 320 4.79 -19.73 -6.21
C SER A 320 4.00 -19.72 -7.51
N TYR A 321 3.65 -18.51 -8.00
CA TYR A 321 3.01 -18.35 -9.33
C TYR A 321 3.83 -19.01 -10.44
N THR A 322 5.17 -18.86 -10.39
CA THR A 322 6.08 -19.47 -11.34
C THR A 322 6.04 -21.00 -11.30
N GLN A 323 6.03 -21.58 -10.09
CA GLN A 323 5.98 -23.03 -9.91
C GLN A 323 4.67 -23.61 -10.47
N VAL A 324 3.52 -23.02 -10.11
CA VAL A 324 2.21 -23.49 -10.61
C VAL A 324 2.12 -23.35 -12.13
N LYS A 325 2.61 -22.24 -12.70
CA LYS A 325 2.70 -22.06 -14.15
C LYS A 325 3.52 -23.17 -14.81
N ASN A 326 4.72 -23.42 -14.30
CA ASN A 326 5.61 -24.47 -14.87
C ASN A 326 4.98 -25.88 -14.80
N ILE A 327 4.25 -26.19 -13.71
CA ILE A 327 3.54 -27.46 -13.55
C ILE A 327 2.42 -27.58 -14.60
N LEU A 328 1.62 -26.54 -14.80
CA LEU A 328 0.54 -26.53 -15.79
C LEU A 328 1.09 -26.62 -17.22
N GLU A 329 2.15 -25.87 -17.54
CA GLU A 329 2.82 -25.95 -18.84
C GLU A 329 3.41 -27.36 -19.11
N ALA A 330 4.01 -27.99 -18.09
CA ALA A 330 4.50 -29.37 -18.19
C ALA A 330 3.35 -30.36 -18.43
N TYR A 331 2.23 -30.20 -17.71
CA TYR A 331 1.04 -31.04 -17.88
C TYR A 331 0.46 -30.93 -19.28
N HIS A 332 0.26 -29.73 -19.81
CA HIS A 332 -0.26 -29.52 -21.17
C HIS A 332 0.73 -30.00 -22.25
N GLY A 333 2.02 -29.72 -22.08
CA GLY A 333 3.05 -30.14 -23.04
C GLY A 333 3.17 -31.67 -23.20
N LEU A 334 2.98 -32.44 -22.13
CA LEU A 334 2.97 -33.91 -22.19
C LEU A 334 1.65 -34.48 -22.74
N THR A 335 0.52 -33.79 -22.43
CA THR A 335 -0.81 -34.20 -22.93
C THR A 335 -0.92 -33.96 -24.43
N GLU A 336 -0.42 -32.87 -24.98
CA GLU A 336 -0.39 -32.58 -26.42
C GLU A 336 0.52 -33.56 -27.15
N LYS A 337 1.72 -33.86 -26.64
CA LYS A 337 2.65 -34.85 -27.25
C LYS A 337 2.08 -36.27 -27.27
N SER A 338 1.26 -36.64 -26.30
CA SER A 338 0.58 -37.95 -26.30
C SER A 338 -0.45 -38.08 -27.44
N VAL A 339 -0.94 -36.94 -27.96
CA VAL A 339 -1.88 -36.88 -29.11
C VAL A 339 -1.13 -36.86 -30.46
N GLU A 340 0.08 -36.27 -30.52
CA GLU A 340 0.85 -36.07 -31.76
C GLU A 340 1.84 -37.21 -32.10
N ASN A 341 2.11 -38.19 -31.21
CA ASN A 341 3.09 -39.23 -31.43
C ASN A 341 2.66 -40.28 -32.48
N ALA A 342 2.66 -39.89 -33.77
CA ALA A 342 2.59 -40.80 -34.89
C ALA A 342 3.48 -40.42 -36.10
N SER A 343 4.37 -39.39 -36.07
CA SER A 343 5.31 -39.18 -37.19
C SER A 343 6.49 -38.28 -36.83
N GLU A 344 7.67 -38.81 -37.19
CA GLU A 344 8.93 -38.15 -37.53
C GLU A 344 9.99 -37.89 -36.43
N ALA A 345 11.12 -38.64 -36.66
CA ALA A 345 12.37 -38.51 -35.92
C ALA A 345 13.34 -37.57 -36.67
N SER A 346 13.87 -36.56 -36.01
CA SER A 346 14.99 -35.75 -36.47
C SER A 346 15.86 -35.22 -35.31
N ALA A 347 17.07 -34.76 -35.62
CA ALA A 347 18.15 -34.46 -34.68
C ALA A 347 17.90 -33.35 -33.61
N GLU A 348 16.74 -32.71 -33.58
CA GLU A 348 16.25 -31.85 -32.50
C GLU A 348 15.82 -32.65 -31.23
N ASN A 349 15.96 -33.97 -31.27
CA ASN A 349 15.42 -34.87 -30.25
C ASN A 349 16.10 -34.79 -28.89
N ALA A 350 17.41 -34.48 -28.79
CA ALA A 350 18.13 -34.55 -27.52
C ALA A 350 17.73 -33.40 -26.52
N GLU A 351 17.41 -32.22 -27.02
CA GLU A 351 16.89 -31.12 -26.18
C GLU A 351 15.41 -31.34 -25.84
N LYS A 352 14.62 -31.80 -26.76
CA LYS A 352 13.21 -32.17 -26.53
C LYS A 352 13.08 -33.36 -25.57
N GLU A 353 13.99 -34.32 -25.62
CA GLU A 353 14.04 -35.46 -24.68
C GLU A 353 14.44 -35.01 -23.27
N LYS A 354 15.43 -34.14 -23.13
CA LYS A 354 15.80 -33.54 -21.83
C LYS A 354 14.66 -32.72 -21.23
N LEU A 355 13.97 -31.92 -22.02
CA LEU A 355 12.82 -31.15 -21.58
C LEU A 355 11.67 -32.06 -21.14
N CYS A 356 11.41 -33.17 -21.87
CA CYS A 356 10.39 -34.16 -21.51
C CYS A 356 10.72 -34.82 -20.16
N VAL A 357 11.96 -35.25 -19.94
CA VAL A 357 12.41 -35.84 -18.67
C VAL A 357 12.28 -34.86 -17.50
N GLN A 358 12.59 -33.56 -17.71
CA GLN A 358 12.42 -32.54 -16.69
C GLN A 358 10.94 -32.30 -16.36
N GLN A 359 10.07 -32.26 -17.38
CA GLN A 359 8.63 -32.11 -17.21
C GLN A 359 8.02 -33.29 -16.44
N GLU A 360 8.40 -34.54 -16.80
CA GLU A 360 7.97 -35.73 -16.09
C GLU A 360 8.42 -35.75 -14.61
N ALA A 361 9.68 -35.37 -14.36
CA ALA A 361 10.20 -35.28 -12.99
C ALA A 361 9.43 -34.24 -12.17
N LEU A 362 9.12 -33.07 -12.74
CA LEU A 362 8.34 -32.02 -12.10
C LEU A 362 6.92 -32.52 -11.77
N LEU A 363 6.23 -33.13 -12.75
CA LEU A 363 4.88 -33.66 -12.52
C LEU A 363 4.86 -34.78 -11.49
N LYS A 364 5.91 -35.60 -11.43
CA LYS A 364 6.05 -36.66 -10.42
C LYS A 364 6.24 -36.09 -9.02
N GLU A 365 7.01 -35.00 -8.88
CA GLU A 365 7.19 -34.32 -7.58
C GLU A 365 5.87 -33.79 -7.02
N TYR A 366 5.00 -33.28 -7.90
CA TYR A 366 3.72 -32.68 -7.53
C TYR A 366 2.51 -33.54 -7.91
N GLU A 367 2.70 -34.86 -8.12
CA GLU A 367 1.68 -35.78 -8.64
C GLU A 367 0.32 -35.66 -7.91
N ALA A 368 0.34 -35.55 -6.58
CA ALA A 368 -0.87 -35.40 -5.78
C ALA A 368 -1.60 -34.07 -5.98
N LEU A 369 -0.90 -33.01 -6.38
CA LEU A 369 -1.43 -31.65 -6.53
C LEU A 369 -1.84 -31.30 -7.97
N VAL A 370 -1.25 -31.96 -8.97
CA VAL A 370 -1.52 -31.69 -10.41
C VAL A 370 -3.01 -31.70 -10.73
N PRO A 371 -3.83 -32.70 -10.28
CA PRO A 371 -5.27 -32.69 -10.57
C PRO A 371 -6.00 -31.46 -10.00
N MET A 372 -5.56 -30.95 -8.84
CA MET A 372 -6.12 -29.75 -8.25
C MET A 372 -5.74 -28.50 -9.04
N PHE A 373 -4.48 -28.34 -9.46
CA PHE A 373 -4.05 -27.21 -10.28
C PHE A 373 -4.77 -27.14 -11.62
N VAL A 374 -4.98 -28.28 -12.28
CA VAL A 374 -5.76 -28.35 -13.53
C VAL A 374 -7.21 -27.88 -13.30
N ARG A 375 -7.85 -28.33 -12.20
CA ARG A 375 -9.20 -27.86 -11.86
C ARG A 375 -9.23 -26.37 -11.55
N MET A 376 -8.22 -25.85 -10.83
CA MET A 376 -8.07 -24.40 -10.55
C MET A 376 -7.97 -23.59 -11.84
N GLU A 377 -7.15 -24.03 -12.80
CA GLU A 377 -6.99 -23.38 -14.09
C GLU A 377 -8.31 -23.37 -14.88
N MET A 378 -9.00 -24.52 -14.96
CA MET A 378 -10.30 -24.61 -15.63
C MET A 378 -11.34 -23.67 -15.00
N LEU A 379 -11.45 -23.68 -13.66
CA LEU A 379 -12.37 -22.80 -12.93
C LEU A 379 -12.02 -21.33 -13.11
N ALA A 380 -10.74 -20.96 -13.00
CA ALA A 380 -10.26 -19.60 -13.25
C ALA A 380 -10.61 -19.12 -14.66
N GLY A 381 -10.45 -19.98 -15.67
CA GLY A 381 -10.85 -19.71 -17.06
C GLY A 381 -12.37 -19.43 -17.20
N ILE A 382 -13.20 -20.22 -16.53
CA ILE A 382 -14.67 -20.02 -16.50
C ILE A 382 -15.02 -18.68 -15.86
N LEU A 383 -14.46 -18.40 -14.68
CA LEU A 383 -14.71 -17.16 -13.92
C LEU A 383 -14.21 -15.93 -14.70
N ARG A 384 -13.03 -16.01 -15.34
CA ARG A 384 -12.47 -14.94 -16.18
C ARG A 384 -13.39 -14.64 -17.37
N LYS A 385 -13.85 -15.67 -18.10
CA LYS A 385 -14.80 -15.49 -19.20
C LYS A 385 -16.08 -14.81 -18.76
N LYS A 386 -16.61 -15.16 -17.59
CA LYS A 386 -17.79 -14.51 -17.00
C LYS A 386 -17.54 -13.05 -16.65
N ARG A 387 -16.37 -12.74 -16.06
CA ARG A 387 -15.93 -11.37 -15.74
C ARG A 387 -15.83 -10.51 -17.00
N MET A 388 -15.20 -11.02 -18.06
CA MET A 388 -15.09 -10.33 -19.35
C MET A 388 -16.43 -10.04 -20.00
N LYS A 389 -17.40 -10.97 -19.92
CA LYS A 389 -18.78 -10.75 -20.42
C LYS A 389 -19.51 -9.62 -19.69
N ARG A 390 -19.13 -9.31 -18.44
CA ARG A 390 -19.69 -8.18 -17.68
C ARG A 390 -19.03 -6.84 -18.04
N GLY A 391 -18.06 -6.81 -18.94
CA GLY A 391 -17.37 -5.60 -19.39
C GLY A 391 -16.06 -5.31 -18.63
N SER A 392 -15.50 -6.29 -17.92
CA SER A 392 -14.18 -6.15 -17.31
C SER A 392 -13.11 -5.99 -18.39
N ILE A 393 -12.13 -5.12 -18.15
CA ILE A 393 -10.99 -4.93 -19.02
C ILE A 393 -9.75 -5.47 -18.27
N ASP A 394 -9.00 -6.37 -18.90
CA ASP A 394 -7.71 -6.81 -18.38
C ASP A 394 -6.61 -5.94 -18.99
N PHE A 395 -5.72 -5.41 -18.15
CA PHE A 395 -4.54 -4.68 -18.56
C PHE A 395 -3.31 -5.55 -18.32
N ASP A 396 -2.52 -5.74 -19.36
CA ASP A 396 -1.25 -6.47 -19.28
C ASP A 396 -0.11 -5.44 -19.24
N PHE A 397 0.20 -4.96 -18.05
CA PHE A 397 1.32 -4.04 -17.83
C PHE A 397 2.58 -4.85 -17.47
N PRO A 398 3.72 -4.56 -18.11
CA PRO A 398 4.99 -5.15 -17.70
C PRO A 398 5.36 -4.70 -16.29
N GLU A 399 5.62 -5.64 -15.39
CA GLU A 399 6.15 -5.34 -14.07
C GLU A 399 7.64 -4.99 -14.17
N THR A 400 8.01 -3.84 -13.62
CA THR A 400 9.42 -3.44 -13.52
C THR A 400 10.06 -4.17 -12.35
N LYS A 401 11.06 -4.99 -12.63
CA LYS A 401 11.96 -5.54 -11.59
C LYS A 401 13.09 -4.56 -11.37
N VAL A 402 13.32 -4.18 -10.12
CA VAL A 402 14.42 -3.31 -9.67
C VAL A 402 15.58 -4.17 -9.15
#